data_99ab79687559ae97dd0558a32bea9f30
#
_entry.id   99ab79687559ae97dd0558a32bea9f30
#
_cell.length_a   1.000
_cell.length_b   1.000
_cell.length_c   1.000
_cell.angle_alpha   90.00
_cell.angle_beta   90.00
_cell.angle_gamma   90.00
#
_symmetry.space_group_name_H-M   'P 1'
#
loop_
_entity.id
_entity.type
_entity.pdbx_description
1 polymer ?
#
loop_
_entity_poly.entity_id
_entity_poly.type
_entity_poly.pdbx_seq_one_letter_code
_entity_poly.pdbx_strand_id
1 'polypeptide(L)'
;TYEHANKLISDLDLNMSIYVPQKTRAYTDITLGLPTVDDPKHEEFTELVKLEPFRRALTEHQPKVWFTNIRVRQTAYRDSLDILSYSKEGILKISPFYYWSDEDLDDYVKVNNLPKNTAYFDPVKALQSRECGIHTLG
;
A
#
# COMPACT_ATOMS: atom_id res chain seq x y z
N THR A 1 -9.66 -1.37 -9.68
CA THR A 1 -8.22 -1.16 -9.39
C THR A 1 -7.35 -1.48 -10.60
N TYR A 2 -7.48 -2.65 -11.25
CA TYR A 2 -6.67 -3.03 -12.42
C TYR A 2 -6.90 -2.10 -13.63
N GLU A 3 -8.12 -1.71 -13.91
CA GLU A 3 -8.42 -0.73 -14.97
C GLU A 3 -7.70 0.61 -14.72
N HIS A 4 -7.72 1.07 -13.47
CA HIS A 4 -7.01 2.28 -13.09
C HIS A 4 -5.49 2.12 -13.23
N ALA A 5 -4.93 0.97 -12.82
CA ALA A 5 -3.52 0.66 -13.01
C ALA A 5 -3.14 0.65 -14.49
N ASN A 6 -3.92 -0.03 -15.34
CA ASN A 6 -3.69 -0.07 -16.79
C ASN A 6 -3.74 1.34 -17.41
N LYS A 7 -4.69 2.18 -16.98
CA LYS A 7 -4.77 3.56 -17.43
C LYS A 7 -3.51 4.34 -17.05
N LEU A 8 -3.03 4.24 -15.81
CA LEU A 8 -1.81 4.91 -15.37
C LEU A 8 -0.56 4.42 -16.12
N ILE A 9 -0.45 3.11 -16.36
CA ILE A 9 0.64 2.53 -17.17
C ILE A 9 0.68 3.19 -18.54
N SER A 10 -0.48 3.26 -19.20
CA SER A 10 -0.59 3.84 -20.55
C SER A 10 -0.35 5.35 -20.56
N ASP A 11 -0.98 6.09 -19.65
CA ASP A 11 -0.95 7.57 -19.66
C ASP A 11 0.42 8.14 -19.25
N LEU A 12 1.15 7.42 -18.41
CA LEU A 12 2.41 7.88 -17.82
C LEU A 12 3.64 7.05 -18.25
N ASP A 13 3.45 6.10 -19.16
CA ASP A 13 4.51 5.17 -19.64
C ASP A 13 5.26 4.50 -18.47
N LEU A 14 4.50 3.95 -17.51
CA LEU A 14 5.08 3.38 -16.30
C LEU A 14 5.63 1.98 -16.53
N ASN A 15 6.86 1.74 -16.08
CA ASN A 15 7.41 0.39 -15.94
C ASN A 15 6.85 -0.26 -14.66
N MET A 16 5.64 -0.82 -14.74
CA MET A 16 4.91 -1.37 -13.60
C MET A 16 4.95 -2.90 -13.55
N SER A 17 5.38 -3.45 -12.42
CA SER A 17 5.24 -4.89 -12.12
C SER A 17 4.07 -5.10 -11.15
N ILE A 18 3.20 -6.06 -11.47
CA ILE A 18 2.03 -6.39 -10.65
C ILE A 18 2.29 -7.69 -9.90
N TYR A 19 2.32 -7.62 -8.58
CA TYR A 19 2.48 -8.76 -7.69
C TYR A 19 1.13 -9.15 -7.10
N VAL A 20 0.74 -10.39 -7.31
CA VAL A 20 -0.49 -10.98 -6.76
C VAL A 20 -0.14 -12.07 -5.76
N PRO A 21 -1.03 -12.39 -4.81
CA PRO A 21 -0.84 -13.50 -3.88
C PRO A 21 -0.56 -14.82 -4.62
N GLN A 22 0.33 -15.65 -4.09
CA GLN A 22 0.59 -17.00 -4.64
C GLN A 22 -0.61 -17.94 -4.46
N LYS A 23 -1.42 -17.69 -3.43
CA LYS A 23 -2.68 -18.42 -3.23
C LYS A 23 -3.81 -17.66 -3.93
N THR A 24 -4.67 -18.39 -4.62
CA THR A 24 -5.82 -17.80 -5.32
C THR A 24 -6.82 -17.21 -4.33
N ARG A 25 -7.64 -16.29 -4.79
CA ARG A 25 -8.75 -15.74 -4.00
C ARG A 25 -9.69 -16.85 -3.52
N ALA A 26 -10.01 -17.83 -4.38
CA ALA A 26 -10.84 -18.94 -4.00
C ALA A 26 -10.26 -19.77 -2.84
N TYR A 27 -8.94 -19.97 -2.83
CA TYR A 27 -8.27 -20.64 -1.71
C TYR A 27 -8.45 -19.84 -0.40
N THR A 28 -8.14 -18.55 -0.42
CA THR A 28 -8.25 -17.71 0.79
C THR A 28 -9.69 -17.59 1.29
N ASP A 29 -10.66 -17.50 0.39
CA ASP A 29 -12.07 -17.41 0.76
C ASP A 29 -12.58 -18.68 1.46
N ILE A 30 -12.14 -19.87 1.02
CA ILE A 30 -12.52 -21.13 1.64
C ILE A 30 -11.81 -21.36 2.98
N THR A 31 -10.52 -21.01 3.08
CA THR A 31 -9.70 -21.34 4.26
C THR A 31 -9.79 -20.28 5.36
N LEU A 32 -9.81 -19.01 4.98
CA LEU A 32 -9.72 -17.88 5.90
C LEU A 32 -10.96 -16.97 5.87
N GLY A 33 -11.66 -16.88 4.73
CA GLY A 33 -12.73 -15.92 4.51
C GLY A 33 -12.18 -14.49 4.40
N LEU A 34 -12.95 -13.53 4.92
CA LEU A 34 -12.53 -12.14 5.13
C LEU A 34 -12.50 -11.88 6.65
N PRO A 35 -11.41 -12.22 7.33
CA PRO A 35 -11.35 -12.11 8.78
C PRO A 35 -11.38 -10.64 9.21
N THR A 36 -12.10 -10.36 10.29
CA THR A 36 -12.02 -9.06 10.98
C THR A 36 -10.67 -8.95 11.69
N VAL A 37 -10.36 -7.74 12.17
CA VAL A 37 -9.06 -7.48 12.83
C VAL A 37 -8.86 -8.26 14.12
N ASP A 38 -9.95 -8.62 14.80
CA ASP A 38 -9.93 -9.38 16.05
C ASP A 38 -9.96 -10.90 15.81
N ASP A 39 -10.10 -11.33 14.55
CA ASP A 39 -10.09 -12.75 14.19
C ASP A 39 -8.63 -13.25 14.20
N PRO A 40 -8.33 -14.37 14.88
CA PRO A 40 -6.99 -14.98 14.87
C PRO A 40 -6.45 -15.27 13.47
N LYS A 41 -7.31 -15.48 12.47
CA LYS A 41 -6.93 -15.71 11.07
C LYS A 41 -6.49 -14.43 10.33
N HIS A 42 -6.70 -13.26 10.93
CA HIS A 42 -6.42 -11.99 10.26
C HIS A 42 -4.94 -11.80 9.93
N GLU A 43 -4.05 -12.25 10.81
CA GLU A 43 -2.60 -12.17 10.58
C GLU A 43 -2.19 -13.03 9.39
N GLU A 44 -2.63 -14.28 9.33
CA GLU A 44 -2.38 -15.21 8.22
C GLU A 44 -2.96 -14.65 6.90
N PHE A 45 -4.18 -14.13 6.95
CA PHE A 45 -4.81 -13.49 5.78
C PHE A 45 -3.98 -12.31 5.28
N THR A 46 -3.55 -11.42 6.17
CA THR A 46 -2.71 -10.26 5.84
C THR A 46 -1.39 -10.71 5.20
N GLU A 47 -0.77 -11.71 5.80
CA GLU A 47 0.46 -12.30 5.28
C GLU A 47 0.28 -12.79 3.85
N LEU A 48 -0.70 -13.66 3.61
CA LEU A 48 -0.90 -14.29 2.30
C LEU A 48 -1.31 -13.30 1.20
N VAL A 49 -2.20 -12.34 1.52
CA VAL A 49 -2.78 -11.47 0.48
C VAL A 49 -2.00 -10.18 0.24
N LYS A 50 -1.15 -9.77 1.17
CA LYS A 50 -0.50 -8.45 1.09
C LYS A 50 1.00 -8.48 1.37
N LEU A 51 1.44 -9.10 2.46
CA LEU A 51 2.83 -8.98 2.89
C LEU A 51 3.76 -9.89 2.08
N GLU A 52 3.36 -11.12 1.78
CA GLU A 52 4.14 -12.04 0.93
C GLU A 52 4.41 -11.45 -0.45
N PRO A 53 3.40 -11.03 -1.24
CA PRO A 53 3.67 -10.47 -2.56
C PRO A 53 4.52 -9.20 -2.50
N PHE A 54 4.37 -8.38 -1.47
CA PHE A 54 5.20 -7.21 -1.28
C PHE A 54 6.66 -7.56 -0.97
N ARG A 55 6.92 -8.51 -0.05
CA ARG A 55 8.30 -8.96 0.23
C ARG A 55 8.96 -9.62 -0.98
N ARG A 56 8.20 -10.38 -1.76
CA ARG A 56 8.69 -10.98 -3.01
C ARG A 56 9.12 -9.91 -4.00
N ALA A 57 8.35 -8.84 -4.15
CA ALA A 57 8.73 -7.69 -4.97
C ALA A 57 10.02 -7.03 -4.47
N LEU A 58 10.16 -6.80 -3.17
CA LEU A 58 11.38 -6.23 -2.60
C LEU A 58 12.60 -7.15 -2.82
N THR A 59 12.44 -8.46 -2.69
CA THR A 59 13.50 -9.43 -2.89
C THR A 59 13.94 -9.49 -4.35
N GLU A 60 13.01 -9.43 -5.28
CA GLU A 60 13.28 -9.52 -6.72
C GLU A 60 13.92 -8.24 -7.25
N HIS A 61 13.39 -7.08 -6.88
CA HIS A 61 13.86 -5.79 -7.40
C HIS A 61 14.98 -5.16 -6.60
N GLN A 62 15.17 -5.55 -5.36
CA GLN A 62 16.21 -5.01 -4.44
C GLN A 62 16.31 -3.47 -4.48
N PRO A 63 15.19 -2.73 -4.32
CA PRO A 63 15.19 -1.28 -4.46
C PRO A 63 16.10 -0.64 -3.40
N LYS A 64 16.79 0.43 -3.78
CA LYS A 64 17.55 1.27 -2.83
C LYS A 64 16.70 2.39 -2.28
N VAL A 65 15.68 2.80 -3.03
CA VAL A 65 14.75 3.87 -2.68
C VAL A 65 13.32 3.39 -2.89
N TRP A 66 12.47 3.72 -1.95
CA TRP A 66 11.05 3.44 -1.99
C TRP A 66 10.25 4.73 -1.75
N PHE A 67 9.55 5.20 -2.78
CA PHE A 67 8.60 6.30 -2.62
C PHE A 67 7.30 5.81 -2.01
N THR A 68 6.84 6.50 -0.97
CA THR A 68 5.60 6.15 -0.26
C THR A 68 4.63 7.34 -0.24
N ASN A 69 3.35 7.08 -0.02
CA ASN A 69 2.34 8.10 0.20
C ASN A 69 1.92 8.16 1.68
N ILE A 70 2.86 7.96 2.59
CA ILE A 70 2.65 8.17 4.02
C ILE A 70 2.51 9.66 4.28
N ARG A 71 1.54 10.03 5.12
CA ARG A 71 1.34 11.40 5.57
C ARG A 71 1.21 11.46 7.09
N VAL A 72 1.65 12.55 7.67
CA VAL A 72 1.43 12.88 9.07
C VAL A 72 -0.09 12.89 9.38
N ARG A 73 -0.47 12.67 10.63
CA ARG A 73 -1.86 12.65 11.13
C ARG A 73 -2.75 11.51 10.58
N GLN A 74 -2.17 10.51 9.94
CA GLN A 74 -2.94 9.33 9.51
C GLN A 74 -2.99 8.25 10.60
N THR A 75 -1.90 8.06 11.34
CA THR A 75 -1.80 7.16 12.50
C THR A 75 -0.67 7.63 13.42
N ALA A 76 -0.71 7.27 14.71
CA ALA A 76 0.35 7.61 15.66
C ALA A 76 1.74 7.11 15.23
N TYR A 77 1.81 5.94 14.58
CA TYR A 77 3.07 5.43 14.01
C TYR A 77 3.60 6.38 12.93
N ARG A 78 2.73 6.87 12.04
CA ARG A 78 3.14 7.78 10.95
C ARG A 78 3.57 9.14 11.46
N ASP A 79 2.99 9.60 12.56
CA ASP A 79 3.40 10.85 13.21
C ASP A 79 4.83 10.81 13.76
N SER A 80 5.37 9.62 14.00
CA SER A 80 6.76 9.43 14.45
C SER A 80 7.78 9.40 13.31
N LEU A 81 7.34 9.46 12.06
CA LEU A 81 8.19 9.45 10.87
C LEU A 81 8.50 10.87 10.39
N ASP A 82 9.20 10.96 9.26
CA ASP A 82 9.44 12.21 8.54
C ASP A 82 9.41 11.93 7.03
N ILE A 83 9.67 12.96 6.22
CA ILE A 83 9.81 12.84 4.75
C ILE A 83 10.77 11.71 4.40
N LEU A 84 11.88 11.59 5.13
CA LEU A 84 12.88 10.54 4.96
C LEU A 84 12.87 9.59 6.14
N SER A 85 12.87 8.31 5.86
CA SER A 85 13.04 7.25 6.86
C SER A 85 13.70 6.02 6.21
N TYR A 86 14.10 5.04 7.01
CA TYR A 86 14.64 3.79 6.51
C TYR A 86 13.72 2.62 6.88
N SER A 87 13.62 1.63 5.98
CA SER A 87 13.10 0.32 6.36
C SER A 87 14.16 -0.45 7.18
N LYS A 88 13.75 -1.55 7.81
CA LYS A 88 14.72 -2.42 8.53
C LYS A 88 15.73 -3.06 7.58
N GLU A 89 15.36 -3.26 6.34
CA GLU A 89 16.25 -3.78 5.30
C GLU A 89 17.21 -2.71 4.75
N GLY A 90 17.18 -1.49 5.28
CA GLY A 90 18.03 -0.39 4.85
C GLY A 90 17.59 0.33 3.56
N ILE A 91 16.34 0.13 3.13
CA ILE A 91 15.78 0.84 1.98
C ILE A 91 15.41 2.27 2.41
N LEU A 92 15.92 3.28 1.70
CA LEU A 92 15.53 4.68 1.92
C LEU A 92 14.08 4.88 1.50
N LYS A 93 13.19 5.19 2.46
CA LYS A 93 11.80 5.57 2.20
C LYS A 93 11.69 7.08 2.08
N ILE A 94 11.04 7.53 1.02
CA ILE A 94 10.80 8.96 0.76
C ILE A 94 9.29 9.17 0.67
N SER A 95 8.76 10.06 1.50
CA SER A 95 7.34 10.43 1.56
C SER A 95 7.17 11.89 1.13
N PRO A 96 7.14 12.21 -0.18
CA PRO A 96 7.17 13.60 -0.66
C PRO A 96 6.00 14.45 -0.17
N PHE A 97 4.86 13.79 0.08
CA PHE A 97 3.61 14.43 0.52
C PHE A 97 3.40 14.35 2.04
N TYR A 98 4.45 14.09 2.81
CA TYR A 98 4.33 13.78 4.24
C TYR A 98 3.54 14.83 5.02
N TYR A 99 3.76 16.11 4.75
CA TYR A 99 3.08 17.22 5.43
C TYR A 99 1.79 17.70 4.72
N TRP A 100 1.43 17.10 3.59
CA TRP A 100 0.25 17.50 2.85
C TRP A 100 -1.03 17.01 3.53
N SER A 101 -2.06 17.88 3.53
CA SER A 101 -3.41 17.53 3.94
C SER A 101 -4.14 16.75 2.83
N ASP A 102 -5.33 16.23 3.14
CA ASP A 102 -6.21 15.65 2.12
C ASP A 102 -6.66 16.71 1.10
N GLU A 103 -6.87 17.95 1.55
CA GLU A 103 -7.26 19.08 0.72
C GLU A 103 -6.15 19.43 -0.27
N ASP A 104 -4.89 19.54 0.19
CA ASP A 104 -3.74 19.79 -0.69
C ASP A 104 -3.62 18.74 -1.80
N LEU A 105 -3.82 17.45 -1.48
CA LEU A 105 -3.79 16.38 -2.46
C LEU A 105 -4.97 16.44 -3.43
N ASP A 106 -6.17 16.68 -2.94
CA ASP A 106 -7.36 16.78 -3.79
C ASP A 106 -7.25 17.97 -4.75
N ASP A 107 -6.73 19.08 -4.30
CA ASP A 107 -6.50 20.25 -5.14
C ASP A 107 -5.41 20.00 -6.17
N TYR A 108 -4.31 19.35 -5.80
CA TYR A 108 -3.27 18.96 -6.74
C TYR A 108 -3.80 18.03 -7.83
N VAL A 109 -4.59 17.03 -7.46
CA VAL A 109 -5.23 16.08 -8.41
C VAL A 109 -6.16 16.83 -9.38
N LYS A 110 -6.96 17.77 -8.88
CA LYS A 110 -7.88 18.57 -9.72
C LYS A 110 -7.11 19.50 -10.67
N VAL A 111 -6.16 20.29 -10.15
CA VAL A 111 -5.39 21.26 -10.95
C VAL A 111 -4.61 20.56 -12.06
N ASN A 112 -4.06 19.38 -11.80
CA ASN A 112 -3.29 18.62 -12.77
C ASN A 112 -4.14 17.62 -13.58
N ASN A 113 -5.46 17.61 -13.42
CA ASN A 113 -6.38 16.71 -14.10
C ASN A 113 -5.96 15.22 -14.03
N LEU A 114 -5.50 14.78 -12.85
CA LEU A 114 -5.01 13.42 -12.65
C LEU A 114 -6.17 12.43 -12.48
N PRO A 115 -6.04 11.20 -12.98
CA PRO A 115 -7.06 10.17 -12.83
C PRO A 115 -7.20 9.75 -11.36
N LYS A 116 -8.43 9.80 -10.83
CA LYS A 116 -8.74 9.38 -9.46
C LYS A 116 -9.32 7.96 -9.44
N ASN A 117 -8.80 7.09 -8.57
CA ASN A 117 -9.38 5.78 -8.34
C ASN A 117 -10.56 5.88 -7.36
N THR A 118 -11.78 5.76 -7.86
CA THR A 118 -13.01 5.84 -7.06
C THR A 118 -13.45 4.49 -6.49
N ALA A 119 -12.84 3.38 -6.93
CA ALA A 119 -13.22 2.01 -6.58
C ALA A 119 -12.11 1.28 -5.79
N TYR A 120 -11.46 1.98 -4.85
CA TYR A 120 -10.41 1.38 -4.01
C TYR A 120 -11.00 0.77 -2.73
N PHE A 121 -10.66 -0.49 -2.49
CA PHE A 121 -10.95 -1.19 -1.24
C PHE A 121 -9.73 -2.02 -0.81
N ASP A 122 -9.30 -1.87 0.44
CA ASP A 122 -8.23 -2.66 1.04
C ASP A 122 -8.82 -3.68 2.02
N PRO A 123 -8.89 -4.97 1.66
CA PRO A 123 -9.51 -6.00 2.49
C PRO A 123 -8.76 -6.23 3.81
N VAL A 124 -7.48 -5.90 3.89
CA VAL A 124 -6.67 -6.05 5.11
C VAL A 124 -7.01 -4.97 6.14
N LYS A 125 -7.24 -3.74 5.67
CA LYS A 125 -7.66 -2.62 6.54
C LYS A 125 -9.13 -2.71 6.92
N ALA A 126 -9.93 -3.34 6.06
CA ALA A 126 -11.38 -3.33 6.16
C ALA A 126 -11.92 -1.90 6.31
N LEU A 127 -12.71 -1.61 7.34
CA LEU A 127 -13.26 -0.28 7.61
C LEU A 127 -12.48 0.50 8.68
N GLN A 128 -11.27 0.07 9.02
CA GLN A 128 -10.52 0.64 10.15
C GLN A 128 -9.31 1.45 9.68
N SER A 129 -9.09 2.60 10.35
CA SER A 129 -7.89 3.43 10.20
C SER A 129 -6.73 2.82 10.98
N ARG A 130 -6.01 1.85 10.36
CA ARG A 130 -4.85 1.19 10.96
C ARG A 130 -3.74 0.95 9.95
N GLU A 131 -2.55 0.64 10.45
CA GLU A 131 -1.46 0.19 9.60
C GLU A 131 -1.72 -1.21 9.04
N CYS A 132 -1.37 -1.40 7.79
CA CYS A 132 -1.57 -2.68 7.08
C CYS A 132 -0.33 -3.60 7.11
N GLY A 133 0.68 -3.24 7.90
CA GLY A 133 1.92 -3.99 8.03
C GLY A 133 3.01 -3.67 7.00
N ILE A 134 2.70 -3.21 5.79
CA ILE A 134 3.72 -2.91 4.78
C ILE A 134 4.76 -1.89 5.28
N HIS A 135 4.31 -0.85 5.98
CA HIS A 135 5.21 0.20 6.48
C HIS A 135 5.85 -0.11 7.83
N THR A 136 5.28 -1.07 8.55
CA THR A 136 5.78 -1.56 9.85
C THR A 136 6.56 -2.86 9.73
N LEU A 137 6.54 -3.49 8.52
CA LEU A 137 7.43 -4.59 8.21
C LEU A 137 8.88 -4.12 8.33
N GLY A 138 9.48 -4.78 9.14
CA GLY A 138 10.80 -4.58 9.50
C GLY A 138 10.91 -4.53 10.99
#